data_e82ee51a130964efe9917821639aeb19
#
_entry.id   e82ee51a130964efe9917821639aeb19
#
_cell.length_a   1.000
_cell.length_b   1.000
_cell.length_c   1.000
_cell.angle_alpha   90.00
_cell.angle_beta   90.00
_cell.angle_gamma   90.00
#
_symmetry.space_group_name_H-M   'P 1'
#
loop_
_entity.id
_entity.type
_entity.pdbx_description
1 polymer ?
#
loop_
_entity_poly.entity_id
_entity_poly.type
_entity_poly.pdbx_seq_one_letter_code
_entity_poly.pdbx_strand_id
1 'polypeptide(L)'
;MKRLAVTVAAIVAFTGALLAQRGPAKPLDIYVVDTEGGKAALWVTPTGQSLLIDSGNPGNRDLDRIMAAVTDAGLKQIDFLISTHYHVDHIGGLQELSKRIPIAHYIDHGPNVEEREQVQGFQAAYAELYGKAKHTVVKVGDKVPITGLDWRIVTSAGNVLNTPLTPGSAKPNPACTGVAPKDASPTDDNAQSVGSVITFGQFRAIDLGDLLWNKENELVCPNNPVGAVDVYFVTHHGLDASGSPALVHAVQPRVAVMQNGTRKGGGVEAITTMRSSSGFEDLWQLHWSYNAGLELNSAGVFIANIDDPATIANVLTAPPRGGGPGGGGRGGQGGAPGNAPAGGIGNAPVATGPVGNAAPATGATTPPAPTQAPSTNAPPPAGTVAPPAGAPAGGGGGRGGGGAAAHTPAYWIKLSVQPDGTFTVTNTRNGFSKTYTKRK
;
A
#
# COMPACT_ATOMS: atom_id res chain seq x y z
N MET A 1 42.98 13.14 -49.69
CA MET A 1 41.54 13.02 -49.51
C MET A 1 41.08 11.60 -49.15
N LYS A 2 41.64 10.52 -49.68
CA LYS A 2 41.20 9.12 -49.36
C LYS A 2 41.50 8.67 -47.91
N ARG A 3 42.57 9.21 -47.24
CA ARG A 3 42.90 8.83 -45.86
C ARG A 3 41.99 9.50 -44.79
N LEU A 4 41.42 10.68 -45.10
CA LEU A 4 40.53 11.40 -44.19
C LEU A 4 39.13 10.75 -44.13
N ALA A 5 38.67 10.21 -45.27
CA ALA A 5 37.37 9.53 -45.36
C ALA A 5 37.32 8.23 -44.54
N VAL A 6 38.43 7.46 -44.50
CA VAL A 6 38.50 6.20 -43.74
C VAL A 6 38.49 6.46 -42.22
N THR A 7 39.14 7.54 -41.75
CA THR A 7 39.18 7.88 -40.33
C THR A 7 37.82 8.38 -39.82
N VAL A 8 37.07 9.13 -40.61
CA VAL A 8 35.72 9.60 -40.25
C VAL A 8 34.74 8.43 -40.21
N ALA A 9 34.83 7.50 -41.17
CA ALA A 9 33.95 6.31 -41.15
C ALA A 9 34.22 5.39 -39.95
N ALA A 10 35.49 5.25 -39.49
CA ALA A 10 35.82 4.44 -38.33
C ALA A 10 35.32 5.10 -37.02
N ILE A 11 35.38 6.44 -36.89
CA ILE A 11 34.87 7.15 -35.71
C ILE A 11 33.35 7.07 -35.63
N VAL A 12 32.63 7.21 -36.74
CA VAL A 12 31.15 7.08 -36.77
C VAL A 12 30.73 5.66 -36.45
N ALA A 13 31.44 4.62 -36.96
CA ALA A 13 31.15 3.24 -36.65
C ALA A 13 31.42 2.90 -35.16
N PHE A 14 32.45 3.49 -34.55
CA PHE A 14 32.77 3.24 -33.14
C PHE A 14 31.82 3.95 -32.18
N THR A 15 31.36 5.15 -32.50
CA THR A 15 30.34 5.85 -31.71
C THR A 15 28.96 5.19 -31.83
N GLY A 16 28.60 4.66 -33.00
CA GLY A 16 27.37 3.88 -33.19
C GLY A 16 27.36 2.55 -32.41
N ALA A 17 28.50 1.86 -32.30
CA ALA A 17 28.64 0.64 -31.55
C ALA A 17 28.56 0.85 -30.03
N LEU A 18 29.00 1.99 -29.51
CA LEU A 18 28.88 2.36 -28.09
C LEU A 18 27.45 2.70 -27.66
N LEU A 19 26.61 3.15 -28.58
CA LEU A 19 25.19 3.42 -28.32
C LEU A 19 24.32 2.14 -28.41
N ALA A 20 24.78 1.12 -29.15
CA ALA A 20 24.03 -0.12 -29.36
C ALA A 20 24.21 -1.17 -28.22
N GLN A 21 25.09 -0.94 -27.25
CA GLN A 21 25.38 -1.90 -26.16
C GLN A 21 24.75 -1.56 -24.80
N ARG A 22 23.86 -0.58 -24.72
CA ARG A 22 23.06 -0.42 -23.52
C ARG A 22 21.94 -1.47 -23.58
N GLY A 23 22.14 -2.58 -22.90
CA GLY A 23 21.07 -3.52 -22.57
C GLY A 23 19.86 -2.76 -21.98
N PRO A 24 18.67 -3.35 -21.97
CA PRO A 24 17.49 -2.69 -21.43
C PRO A 24 17.82 -2.16 -20.02
N ALA A 25 17.47 -0.89 -19.78
CA ALA A 25 17.68 -0.29 -18.47
C ALA A 25 16.97 -1.14 -17.42
N LYS A 26 17.66 -1.43 -16.31
CA LYS A 26 17.02 -2.15 -15.20
C LYS A 26 15.78 -1.38 -14.77
N PRO A 27 14.68 -2.05 -14.43
CA PRO A 27 13.49 -1.40 -13.92
C PRO A 27 13.71 -0.84 -12.51
N LEU A 28 12.83 0.03 -12.08
CA LEU A 28 12.56 0.28 -10.68
C LEU A 28 11.68 -0.88 -10.19
N ASP A 29 12.16 -1.68 -9.25
CA ASP A 29 11.41 -2.78 -8.66
C ASP A 29 10.84 -2.36 -7.28
N ILE A 30 9.57 -2.69 -7.04
CA ILE A 30 8.88 -2.40 -5.78
C ILE A 30 8.26 -3.70 -5.26
N TYR A 31 8.64 -4.10 -4.06
CA TYR A 31 8.14 -5.29 -3.38
C TYR A 31 7.17 -4.86 -2.29
N VAL A 32 5.90 -5.19 -2.44
CA VAL A 32 4.88 -4.95 -1.43
C VAL A 32 4.75 -6.22 -0.60
N VAL A 33 5.43 -6.22 0.56
CA VAL A 33 5.62 -7.41 1.38
C VAL A 33 4.38 -7.67 2.24
N ASP A 34 4.04 -8.95 2.39
CA ASP A 34 2.96 -9.37 3.27
C ASP A 34 3.36 -9.28 4.75
N THR A 35 2.72 -8.37 5.47
CA THR A 35 2.85 -8.15 6.92
C THR A 35 1.52 -8.36 7.66
N GLU A 36 0.59 -9.14 7.08
CA GLU A 36 -0.71 -9.50 7.68
C GLU A 36 -1.54 -8.28 8.13
N GLY A 37 -1.53 -7.23 7.30
CA GLY A 37 -2.22 -5.97 7.57
C GLY A 37 -1.38 -4.93 8.32
N GLY A 38 -0.07 -5.10 8.36
CA GLY A 38 0.89 -4.02 8.61
C GLY A 38 1.40 -3.45 7.29
N LYS A 39 2.55 -2.78 7.34
CA LYS A 39 3.15 -2.16 6.16
C LYS A 39 4.63 -2.46 6.03
N ALA A 40 5.04 -2.91 4.84
CA ALA A 40 6.42 -2.93 4.39
C ALA A 40 6.47 -2.88 2.86
N ALA A 41 7.13 -1.88 2.30
CA ALA A 41 7.31 -1.73 0.86
C ALA A 41 8.76 -1.42 0.54
N LEU A 42 9.45 -2.36 -0.14
CA LEU A 42 10.85 -2.24 -0.51
C LEU A 42 10.96 -1.76 -1.96
N TRP A 43 11.61 -0.62 -2.15
CA TRP A 43 11.88 0.01 -3.44
C TRP A 43 13.35 -0.19 -3.80
N VAL A 44 13.62 -0.67 -5.02
CA VAL A 44 14.99 -0.92 -5.51
C VAL A 44 15.17 -0.22 -6.84
N THR A 45 16.01 0.79 -6.85
CA THR A 45 16.26 1.60 -8.05
C THR A 45 17.06 0.83 -9.11
N PRO A 46 17.05 1.27 -10.37
CA PRO A 46 17.90 0.69 -11.42
C PRO A 46 19.40 0.70 -11.09
N THR A 47 19.83 1.62 -10.22
CA THR A 47 21.23 1.72 -9.76
C THR A 47 21.55 0.78 -8.60
N GLY A 48 20.55 0.11 -8.03
CA GLY A 48 20.70 -0.80 -6.89
C GLY A 48 20.56 -0.12 -5.53
N GLN A 49 20.28 1.19 -5.45
CA GLN A 49 19.91 1.81 -4.18
C GLN A 49 18.53 1.34 -3.74
N SER A 50 18.36 1.23 -2.43
CA SER A 50 17.15 0.71 -1.81
C SER A 50 16.53 1.68 -0.82
N LEU A 51 15.19 1.66 -0.77
CA LEU A 51 14.42 2.35 0.26
C LEU A 51 13.32 1.41 0.76
N LEU A 52 13.24 1.22 2.06
CA LEU A 52 12.15 0.50 2.72
C LEU A 52 11.21 1.52 3.38
N ILE A 53 9.90 1.42 3.08
CA ILE A 53 8.85 2.12 3.82
C ILE A 53 8.30 1.14 4.84
N ASP A 54 8.43 1.45 6.12
CA ASP A 54 7.97 0.68 7.27
C ASP A 54 8.55 -0.75 7.36
N SER A 55 8.32 -1.43 8.48
CA SER A 55 8.96 -2.71 8.81
C SER A 55 8.00 -3.75 9.39
N GLY A 56 6.69 -3.51 9.29
CA GLY A 56 5.67 -4.44 9.77
C GLY A 56 5.61 -4.58 11.29
N ASN A 57 4.97 -5.66 11.73
CA ASN A 57 4.77 -6.00 13.12
C ASN A 57 6.03 -6.59 13.76
N PRO A 58 6.12 -6.59 15.11
CA PRO A 58 7.24 -7.20 15.81
C PRO A 58 7.24 -8.71 15.67
N GLY A 59 8.42 -9.30 15.84
CA GLY A 59 8.67 -10.74 15.76
C GLY A 59 9.22 -11.19 14.42
N ASN A 60 9.41 -12.51 14.28
CA ASN A 60 10.15 -13.06 13.13
C ASN A 60 9.31 -13.16 11.85
N ARG A 61 7.99 -13.17 11.94
CA ARG A 61 7.11 -13.40 10.78
C ARG A 61 7.35 -12.35 9.69
N ASP A 62 7.14 -11.07 10.01
CA ASP A 62 7.26 -9.98 9.05
C ASP A 62 8.73 -9.75 8.68
N LEU A 63 9.61 -9.88 9.66
CA LEU A 63 11.06 -9.83 9.46
C LEU A 63 11.53 -10.83 8.40
N ASP A 64 11.16 -12.10 8.52
CA ASP A 64 11.59 -13.15 7.58
C ASP A 64 11.04 -12.89 6.16
N ARG A 65 9.81 -12.35 6.05
CA ARG A 65 9.19 -11.97 4.78
C ARG A 65 9.90 -10.76 4.13
N ILE A 66 10.24 -9.74 4.92
CA ILE A 66 11.02 -8.59 4.45
C ILE A 66 12.41 -9.05 4.00
N MET A 67 13.08 -9.91 4.78
CA MET A 67 14.39 -10.44 4.42
C MET A 67 14.36 -11.33 3.17
N ALA A 68 13.24 -12.02 2.91
CA ALA A 68 13.04 -12.75 1.66
C ALA A 68 13.02 -11.80 0.45
N ALA A 69 12.28 -10.68 0.54
CA ALA A 69 12.26 -9.66 -0.52
C ALA A 69 13.64 -9.00 -0.70
N VAL A 70 14.33 -8.68 0.40
CA VAL A 70 15.72 -8.17 0.41
C VAL A 70 16.66 -9.12 -0.32
N THR A 71 16.52 -10.44 -0.08
CA THR A 71 17.33 -11.50 -0.71
C THR A 71 17.02 -11.62 -2.20
N ASP A 72 15.74 -11.63 -2.58
CA ASP A 72 15.30 -11.64 -3.99
C ASP A 72 15.86 -10.43 -4.76
N ALA A 73 15.87 -9.27 -4.12
CA ALA A 73 16.45 -8.05 -4.67
C ALA A 73 17.98 -8.03 -4.69
N GLY A 74 18.66 -9.00 -4.08
CA GLY A 74 20.12 -9.10 -4.02
C GLY A 74 20.80 -8.04 -3.15
N LEU A 75 20.08 -7.43 -2.21
CA LEU A 75 20.58 -6.34 -1.38
C LEU A 75 21.47 -6.85 -0.24
N LYS A 76 22.43 -6.00 0.17
CA LYS A 76 23.32 -6.24 1.33
C LYS A 76 23.13 -5.19 2.41
N GLN A 77 22.43 -4.13 2.12
CA GLN A 77 22.01 -3.07 3.03
C GLN A 77 20.70 -2.45 2.54
N ILE A 78 20.03 -1.73 3.41
CA ILE A 78 18.94 -0.82 3.10
C ILE A 78 19.52 0.60 3.17
N ASP A 79 19.53 1.32 2.04
CA ASP A 79 20.13 2.65 1.99
C ASP A 79 19.31 3.68 2.74
N PHE A 80 17.98 3.60 2.62
CA PHE A 80 17.03 4.48 3.30
C PHE A 80 15.90 3.66 3.92
N LEU A 81 15.48 4.05 5.12
CA LEU A 81 14.27 3.55 5.75
C LEU A 81 13.41 4.75 6.13
N ILE A 82 12.17 4.76 5.66
CA ILE A 82 11.15 5.71 6.10
C ILE A 82 10.25 5.00 7.10
N SER A 83 10.20 5.49 8.33
CA SER A 83 9.13 5.17 9.28
C SER A 83 8.02 6.20 9.10
N THR A 84 6.87 5.75 8.56
CA THR A 84 5.77 6.67 8.26
C THR A 84 5.20 7.27 9.54
N HIS A 85 4.98 6.44 10.55
CA HIS A 85 4.52 6.79 11.89
C HIS A 85 4.83 5.65 12.86
N TYR A 86 4.54 5.81 14.16
CA TYR A 86 5.07 4.91 15.20
C TYR A 86 4.11 3.82 15.68
N HIS A 87 3.08 3.46 14.92
CA HIS A 87 2.24 2.32 15.27
C HIS A 87 2.98 1.00 15.07
N VAL A 88 2.56 0.01 15.86
CA VAL A 88 3.24 -1.30 15.99
C VAL A 88 3.38 -2.06 14.67
N ASP A 89 2.42 -1.93 13.79
CA ASP A 89 2.37 -2.61 12.50
C ASP A 89 3.15 -1.89 11.39
N HIS A 90 3.82 -0.77 11.74
CA HIS A 90 4.72 -0.01 10.88
C HIS A 90 6.17 -0.08 11.33
N ILE A 91 6.43 0.12 12.62
CA ILE A 91 7.81 0.12 13.14
C ILE A 91 8.12 -1.07 14.05
N GLY A 92 7.16 -1.94 14.32
CA GLY A 92 7.32 -3.02 15.29
C GLY A 92 8.43 -4.02 14.95
N GLY A 93 8.70 -4.26 13.67
CA GLY A 93 9.77 -5.15 13.20
C GLY A 93 11.16 -4.52 13.14
N LEU A 94 11.28 -3.21 13.35
CA LEU A 94 12.47 -2.45 12.98
C LEU A 94 13.71 -2.82 13.79
N GLN A 95 13.58 -3.04 15.10
CA GLN A 95 14.70 -3.46 15.95
C GLN A 95 15.31 -4.79 15.50
N GLU A 96 14.46 -5.76 15.17
CA GLU A 96 14.95 -7.06 14.71
C GLU A 96 15.49 -7.01 13.28
N LEU A 97 14.91 -6.18 12.41
CA LEU A 97 15.37 -5.95 11.05
C LEU A 97 16.80 -5.35 11.05
N SER A 98 17.06 -4.34 11.91
CA SER A 98 18.38 -3.70 12.02
C SER A 98 19.51 -4.63 12.47
N LYS A 99 19.16 -5.75 13.12
CA LYS A 99 20.12 -6.81 13.48
C LYS A 99 20.44 -7.76 12.32
N ARG A 100 19.54 -7.84 11.33
CA ARG A 100 19.67 -8.75 10.18
C ARG A 100 20.33 -8.09 8.97
N ILE A 101 20.11 -6.80 8.79
CA ILE A 101 20.65 -6.05 7.65
C ILE A 101 21.00 -4.63 8.07
N PRO A 102 22.14 -4.07 7.64
CA PRO A 102 22.50 -2.67 7.90
C PRO A 102 21.47 -1.72 7.26
N ILE A 103 21.07 -0.68 8.01
CA ILE A 103 20.24 0.43 7.54
C ILE A 103 21.07 1.70 7.65
N ALA A 104 21.34 2.35 6.50
CA ALA A 104 22.29 3.45 6.45
C ALA A 104 21.68 4.79 6.86
N HIS A 105 20.39 5.02 6.58
CA HIS A 105 19.74 6.30 6.82
C HIS A 105 18.28 6.11 7.23
N TYR A 106 17.94 6.60 8.42
CA TYR A 106 16.59 6.59 8.98
C TYR A 106 15.90 7.92 8.72
N ILE A 107 14.63 7.90 8.34
CA ILE A 107 13.81 9.05 7.99
C ILE A 107 12.45 8.91 8.68
N ASP A 108 11.98 9.97 9.34
CA ASP A 108 10.68 10.01 10.03
C ASP A 108 10.11 11.43 10.15
N HIS A 109 8.96 11.57 10.83
CA HIS A 109 8.28 12.85 11.06
C HIS A 109 8.75 13.58 12.34
N GLY A 110 9.66 13.01 13.13
CA GLY A 110 10.12 13.59 14.41
C GLY A 110 9.41 13.02 15.64
N PRO A 111 9.10 13.83 16.65
CA PRO A 111 8.55 13.35 17.90
C PRO A 111 7.17 12.70 17.74
N ASN A 112 6.95 11.60 18.48
CA ASN A 112 5.63 11.01 18.66
C ASN A 112 4.68 11.99 19.35
N VAL A 113 3.42 11.98 18.95
CA VAL A 113 2.37 12.83 19.53
C VAL A 113 1.40 12.07 20.43
N GLU A 114 1.53 10.75 20.51
CA GLU A 114 0.64 9.91 21.31
C GLU A 114 1.18 9.66 22.71
N GLU A 115 0.27 9.66 23.69
CA GLU A 115 0.59 9.33 25.08
C GLU A 115 0.56 7.82 25.37
N ARG A 116 0.14 6.99 24.38
CA ARG A 116 0.09 5.54 24.54
C ARG A 116 1.49 4.97 24.79
N GLU A 117 1.68 4.32 25.95
CA GLU A 117 2.96 3.73 26.38
C GLU A 117 3.59 2.83 25.31
N GLN A 118 2.77 2.04 24.62
CA GLN A 118 3.25 1.15 23.56
C GLN A 118 3.89 1.94 22.40
N VAL A 119 3.28 3.03 21.95
CA VAL A 119 3.80 3.87 20.85
C VAL A 119 5.07 4.58 21.29
N GLN A 120 5.09 5.10 22.49
CA GLN A 120 6.29 5.71 23.08
C GLN A 120 7.44 4.70 23.20
N GLY A 121 7.13 3.46 23.60
CA GLY A 121 8.11 2.36 23.67
C GLY A 121 8.73 2.03 22.31
N PHE A 122 7.92 1.97 21.25
CA PHE A 122 8.45 1.74 19.90
C PHE A 122 9.29 2.91 19.41
N GLN A 123 8.89 4.14 19.65
CA GLN A 123 9.69 5.30 19.28
C GLN A 123 11.02 5.33 20.03
N ALA A 124 11.03 5.05 21.34
CA ALA A 124 12.27 5.00 22.12
C ALA A 124 13.23 3.94 21.59
N ALA A 125 12.72 2.75 21.28
CA ALA A 125 13.50 1.68 20.69
C ALA A 125 14.06 2.04 19.31
N TYR A 126 13.29 2.75 18.50
CA TYR A 126 13.71 3.30 17.21
C TYR A 126 14.81 4.35 17.38
N ALA A 127 14.67 5.24 18.38
CA ALA A 127 15.66 6.29 18.64
C ALA A 127 17.06 5.72 18.96
N GLU A 128 17.13 4.56 19.58
CA GLU A 128 18.42 3.87 19.82
C GLU A 128 19.11 3.44 18.54
N LEU A 129 18.35 3.16 17.48
CA LEU A 129 18.88 2.72 16.19
C LEU A 129 19.44 3.89 15.41
N TYR A 130 18.68 4.96 15.24
CA TYR A 130 19.14 6.11 14.47
C TYR A 130 20.20 6.92 15.20
N GLY A 131 20.35 6.79 16.50
CA GLY A 131 21.46 7.38 17.25
C GLY A 131 22.85 6.87 16.82
N LYS A 132 22.89 5.75 16.07
CA LYS A 132 24.12 5.11 15.54
C LYS A 132 24.27 5.19 14.03
N ALA A 133 23.34 5.88 13.35
CA ALA A 133 23.28 5.98 11.90
C ALA A 133 22.88 7.39 11.47
N LYS A 134 22.80 7.65 10.17
CA LYS A 134 22.24 8.90 9.68
C LYS A 134 20.74 8.94 9.96
N HIS A 135 20.27 10.06 10.49
CA HIS A 135 18.86 10.32 10.80
C HIS A 135 18.42 11.67 10.22
N THR A 136 17.20 11.72 9.71
CA THR A 136 16.60 12.95 9.20
C THR A 136 15.11 12.99 9.56
N VAL A 137 14.73 14.03 10.30
CA VAL A 137 13.33 14.41 10.45
C VAL A 137 12.94 15.21 9.22
N VAL A 138 12.01 14.66 8.42
CA VAL A 138 11.61 15.30 7.16
C VAL A 138 10.43 16.24 7.34
N LYS A 139 10.38 17.23 6.46
CA LYS A 139 9.30 18.22 6.36
C LYS A 139 8.64 18.15 5.00
N VAL A 140 7.43 18.65 4.92
CA VAL A 140 6.70 18.83 3.66
C VAL A 140 7.56 19.63 2.67
N GLY A 141 7.69 19.12 1.45
CA GLY A 141 8.50 19.69 0.39
C GLY A 141 9.92 19.13 0.30
N ASP A 142 10.41 18.44 1.34
CA ASP A 142 11.74 17.82 1.31
C ASP A 142 11.83 16.72 0.23
N LYS A 143 13.08 16.45 -0.17
CA LYS A 143 13.43 15.36 -1.07
C LYS A 143 14.20 14.27 -0.34
N VAL A 144 13.83 13.04 -0.55
CA VAL A 144 14.69 11.91 -0.20
C VAL A 144 15.79 11.79 -1.27
N PRO A 145 17.08 11.78 -0.90
CA PRO A 145 18.16 11.82 -1.87
C PRO A 145 18.50 10.43 -2.46
N ILE A 146 17.49 9.72 -2.93
CA ILE A 146 17.64 8.42 -3.61
C ILE A 146 17.88 8.64 -5.11
N THR A 147 18.92 8.01 -5.65
CA THR A 147 19.37 8.22 -7.03
C THR A 147 18.37 7.70 -8.05
N GLY A 148 18.02 8.51 -9.02
CA GLY A 148 17.16 8.16 -10.15
C GLY A 148 15.67 8.32 -9.88
N LEU A 149 15.25 8.69 -8.67
CA LEU A 149 13.88 9.01 -8.32
C LEU A 149 13.73 10.47 -7.89
N ASP A 150 12.63 11.12 -8.27
CA ASP A 150 12.19 12.36 -7.61
C ASP A 150 11.20 11.94 -6.50
N TRP A 151 11.73 11.80 -5.29
CA TRP A 151 10.99 11.39 -4.11
C TRP A 151 10.67 12.61 -3.25
N ARG A 152 9.41 13.01 -3.21
CA ARG A 152 8.94 14.22 -2.52
C ARG A 152 8.09 13.89 -1.33
N ILE A 153 8.40 14.48 -0.19
CA ILE A 153 7.58 14.43 1.01
C ILE A 153 6.40 15.40 0.84
N VAL A 154 5.19 14.87 0.92
CA VAL A 154 3.95 15.65 0.75
C VAL A 154 3.14 15.77 2.04
N THR A 155 3.39 14.89 3.02
CA THR A 155 2.86 15.01 4.39
C THR A 155 3.93 14.64 5.39
N SER A 156 3.97 15.29 6.54
CA SER A 156 4.84 14.97 7.68
C SER A 156 4.46 15.79 8.89
N ALA A 157 4.50 15.19 10.08
CA ALA A 157 4.27 15.88 11.36
C ALA A 157 2.97 16.69 11.37
N GLY A 158 1.88 16.12 10.84
CA GLY A 158 0.57 16.74 10.75
C GLY A 158 0.43 17.86 9.70
N ASN A 159 1.50 18.20 9.00
CA ASN A 159 1.48 19.19 7.91
C ASN A 159 1.29 18.52 6.57
N VAL A 160 0.66 19.23 5.64
CA VAL A 160 0.42 18.77 4.27
C VAL A 160 0.97 19.77 3.24
N LEU A 161 1.27 19.27 2.05
CA LEU A 161 1.75 20.10 0.94
C LEU A 161 0.63 21.05 0.46
N ASN A 162 0.93 22.34 0.45
CA ASN A 162 0.01 23.38 -0.01
C ASN A 162 0.45 24.07 -1.33
N THR A 163 1.62 23.71 -1.83
CA THR A 163 2.15 24.24 -3.10
C THR A 163 2.27 23.11 -4.12
N PRO A 164 1.93 23.34 -5.41
CA PRO A 164 1.97 22.25 -6.38
C PRO A 164 3.40 21.72 -6.59
N LEU A 165 3.53 20.39 -6.70
CA LEU A 165 4.80 19.71 -6.98
C LEU A 165 5.42 20.18 -8.29
N THR A 166 4.60 20.55 -9.25
CA THR A 166 5.00 21.24 -10.48
C THR A 166 4.35 22.62 -10.50
N PRO A 167 5.12 23.71 -10.68
CA PRO A 167 4.56 25.06 -10.71
C PRO A 167 3.39 25.18 -11.71
N GLY A 168 2.27 25.75 -11.28
CA GLY A 168 1.07 25.96 -12.11
C GLY A 168 0.25 24.68 -12.38
N SER A 169 0.57 23.53 -11.78
CA SER A 169 -0.14 22.28 -12.02
C SER A 169 -1.33 22.03 -11.07
N ALA A 170 -1.46 22.80 -9.99
CA ALA A 170 -2.59 22.65 -9.07
C ALA A 170 -3.91 22.95 -9.80
N LYS A 171 -4.84 22.04 -9.70
CA LYS A 171 -6.19 22.16 -10.28
C LYS A 171 -7.24 22.11 -9.18
N PRO A 172 -8.37 22.82 -9.33
CA PRO A 172 -9.52 22.66 -8.45
C PRO A 172 -9.91 21.19 -8.35
N ASN A 173 -10.19 20.73 -7.14
CA ASN A 173 -10.64 19.38 -6.89
C ASN A 173 -12.17 19.38 -6.65
N PRO A 174 -12.98 18.96 -7.63
CA PRO A 174 -14.44 18.94 -7.50
C PRO A 174 -14.93 17.95 -6.42
N ALA A 175 -14.13 16.96 -6.06
CA ALA A 175 -14.48 15.99 -5.02
C ALA A 175 -14.40 16.57 -3.59
N CYS A 176 -13.94 17.81 -3.42
CA CYS A 176 -13.96 18.49 -2.11
C CYS A 176 -15.37 18.91 -1.68
N THR A 177 -16.32 18.97 -2.60
CA THR A 177 -17.71 19.34 -2.29
C THR A 177 -18.54 18.12 -1.97
N GLY A 178 -19.28 18.17 -0.84
CA GLY A 178 -20.18 17.07 -0.43
C GLY A 178 -19.51 15.93 0.33
N VAL A 179 -18.21 15.98 0.55
CA VAL A 179 -17.50 15.03 1.41
C VAL A 179 -17.39 15.62 2.82
N ALA A 180 -18.14 15.06 3.76
CA ALA A 180 -17.99 15.45 5.15
C ALA A 180 -16.61 14.99 5.67
N PRO A 181 -15.83 15.85 6.33
CA PRO A 181 -14.61 15.39 6.97
C PRO A 181 -14.97 14.39 8.08
N LYS A 182 -14.15 13.34 8.21
CA LYS A 182 -14.21 12.46 9.38
C LYS A 182 -13.30 13.07 10.43
N ASP A 183 -13.81 13.20 11.65
CA ASP A 183 -13.02 13.71 12.77
C ASP A 183 -11.87 12.74 13.08
N ALA A 184 -10.69 13.31 13.23
CA ALA A 184 -9.52 12.59 13.67
C ALA A 184 -8.92 13.34 14.87
N SER A 185 -8.41 12.59 15.85
CA SER A 185 -7.68 13.19 16.96
C SER A 185 -6.40 13.85 16.45
N PRO A 186 -6.11 15.09 16.81
CA PRO A 186 -4.84 15.74 16.46
C PRO A 186 -3.63 15.05 17.12
N THR A 187 -3.87 14.23 18.14
CA THR A 187 -2.86 13.42 18.84
C THR A 187 -2.82 11.98 18.37
N ASP A 188 -3.38 11.65 17.21
CA ASP A 188 -3.26 10.37 16.55
C ASP A 188 -2.03 10.39 15.64
N ASP A 189 -1.10 9.47 15.83
CA ASP A 189 0.16 9.42 15.08
C ASP A 189 -0.05 9.09 13.59
N ASN A 190 -1.18 8.47 13.24
CA ASN A 190 -1.59 8.32 11.84
C ASN A 190 -1.65 9.68 11.11
N ALA A 191 -2.16 10.73 11.79
CA ALA A 191 -2.22 12.09 11.22
C ALA A 191 -0.84 12.70 10.99
N GLN A 192 0.22 12.16 11.60
CA GLN A 192 1.61 12.61 11.45
C GLN A 192 2.35 11.92 10.30
N SER A 193 1.74 10.92 9.65
CA SER A 193 2.37 10.05 8.66
C SER A 193 3.23 10.80 7.64
N VAL A 194 4.46 10.30 7.44
CA VAL A 194 5.33 10.72 6.34
C VAL A 194 4.74 10.16 5.05
N GLY A 195 4.12 11.03 4.26
CA GLY A 195 3.59 10.69 2.97
C GLY A 195 4.47 11.19 1.83
N SER A 196 4.52 10.42 0.76
CA SER A 196 5.43 10.66 -0.37
C SER A 196 4.73 10.57 -1.72
N VAL A 197 5.19 11.41 -2.65
CA VAL A 197 4.96 11.22 -4.10
C VAL A 197 6.28 10.87 -4.75
N ILE A 198 6.30 9.77 -5.48
CA ILE A 198 7.49 9.21 -6.10
C ILE A 198 7.33 9.28 -7.62
N THR A 199 8.33 9.84 -8.29
CA THR A 199 8.36 9.94 -9.77
C THR A 199 9.60 9.24 -10.30
N PHE A 200 9.38 8.34 -11.28
CA PHE A 200 10.42 7.68 -12.06
C PHE A 200 10.15 7.86 -13.55
N GLY A 201 10.83 8.80 -14.19
CA GLY A 201 10.51 9.17 -15.56
C GLY A 201 9.07 9.68 -15.71
N GLN A 202 8.23 8.92 -16.44
CA GLN A 202 6.81 9.23 -16.60
C GLN A 202 5.89 8.51 -15.59
N PHE A 203 6.41 7.55 -14.84
CA PHE A 203 5.66 6.85 -13.79
C PHE A 203 5.55 7.69 -12.53
N ARG A 204 4.37 7.68 -11.91
CA ARG A 204 4.12 8.35 -10.63
C ARG A 204 3.37 7.45 -9.67
N ALA A 205 3.80 7.45 -8.43
CA ALA A 205 3.12 6.75 -7.34
C ALA A 205 2.94 7.67 -6.13
N ILE A 206 1.96 7.36 -5.29
CA ILE A 206 1.72 8.01 -4.01
C ILE A 206 1.59 6.97 -2.90
N ASP A 207 2.25 7.23 -1.78
CA ASP A 207 2.18 6.48 -0.54
C ASP A 207 2.06 7.47 0.62
N LEU A 208 1.00 7.39 1.41
CA LEU A 208 0.70 8.34 2.49
C LEU A 208 0.74 7.68 3.89
N GLY A 209 1.31 6.48 4.01
CA GLY A 209 1.27 5.75 5.29
C GLY A 209 -0.17 5.47 5.72
N ASP A 210 -0.51 5.83 6.95
CA ASP A 210 -1.85 5.70 7.50
C ASP A 210 -2.55 7.04 7.68
N LEU A 211 -2.22 8.01 6.80
CA LEU A 211 -2.76 9.37 6.86
C LEU A 211 -4.29 9.36 6.96
N LEU A 212 -4.83 10.15 7.88
CA LEU A 212 -6.27 10.15 8.14
C LEU A 212 -7.04 11.03 7.15
N TRP A 213 -8.32 10.71 6.99
CA TRP A 213 -9.26 11.35 6.07
C TRP A 213 -9.25 12.88 6.09
N ASN A 214 -9.21 13.49 7.28
CA ASN A 214 -9.15 14.94 7.44
C ASN A 214 -7.86 15.53 6.83
N LYS A 215 -6.72 14.86 7.01
CA LYS A 215 -5.42 15.27 6.45
C LYS A 215 -5.33 15.02 4.95
N GLU A 216 -5.94 13.94 4.47
CA GLU A 216 -6.09 13.72 3.03
C GLU A 216 -6.89 14.86 2.38
N ASN A 217 -8.00 15.28 2.99
CA ASN A 217 -8.81 16.41 2.51
C ASN A 217 -8.00 17.72 2.56
N GLU A 218 -7.26 17.97 3.63
CA GLU A 218 -6.39 19.15 3.74
C GLU A 218 -5.33 19.17 2.62
N LEU A 219 -4.77 18.02 2.26
CA LEU A 219 -3.76 17.89 1.20
C LEU A 219 -4.30 18.25 -0.19
N VAL A 220 -5.55 17.87 -0.51
CA VAL A 220 -6.05 17.97 -1.88
C VAL A 220 -7.19 18.97 -2.07
N CYS A 221 -7.61 19.67 -1.01
CA CYS A 221 -8.70 20.65 -1.08
C CYS A 221 -8.22 22.08 -0.74
N PRO A 222 -8.75 23.10 -1.41
CA PRO A 222 -9.68 23.05 -2.54
C PRO A 222 -9.02 22.70 -3.88
N ASN A 223 -7.69 22.68 -3.92
CA ASN A 223 -6.90 22.40 -5.12
C ASN A 223 -5.94 21.22 -4.86
N ASN A 224 -5.82 20.33 -5.84
CA ASN A 224 -4.89 19.20 -5.77
C ASN A 224 -3.46 19.64 -6.14
N PRO A 225 -2.50 19.72 -5.19
CA PRO A 225 -1.11 20.06 -5.48
C PRO A 225 -0.28 18.86 -5.95
N VAL A 226 -0.79 17.65 -5.76
CA VAL A 226 -0.10 16.38 -6.05
C VAL A 226 -0.20 16.02 -7.53
N GLY A 227 -1.38 16.19 -8.14
CA GLY A 227 -1.68 15.73 -9.50
C GLY A 227 -2.03 14.25 -9.55
N ALA A 228 -2.28 13.73 -10.76
CA ALA A 228 -2.63 12.33 -10.99
C ALA A 228 -1.43 11.38 -10.82
N VAL A 229 -1.69 10.14 -10.41
CA VAL A 229 -0.69 9.09 -10.21
C VAL A 229 -1.07 7.81 -10.97
N ASP A 230 -0.09 6.98 -11.31
CA ASP A 230 -0.33 5.66 -11.89
C ASP A 230 -0.69 4.64 -10.81
N VAL A 231 0.04 4.67 -9.69
CA VAL A 231 -0.15 3.73 -8.58
C VAL A 231 -0.44 4.47 -7.27
N TYR A 232 -1.47 4.02 -6.58
CA TYR A 232 -1.82 4.41 -5.22
C TYR A 232 -1.55 3.24 -4.27
N PHE A 233 -0.58 3.39 -3.37
CA PHE A 233 -0.45 2.50 -2.23
C PHE A 233 -1.52 2.89 -1.23
N VAL A 234 -2.49 1.99 -1.05
CA VAL A 234 -3.74 2.33 -0.37
C VAL A 234 -3.47 2.76 1.07
N THR A 235 -3.86 3.97 1.40
CA THR A 235 -3.66 4.56 2.71
C THR A 235 -4.36 3.73 3.79
N HIS A 236 -3.69 3.54 4.94
CA HIS A 236 -4.23 2.92 6.14
C HIS A 236 -4.82 1.53 5.88
N HIS A 237 -4.13 0.72 5.05
CA HIS A 237 -4.54 -0.64 4.69
C HIS A 237 -5.93 -0.75 4.04
N GLY A 238 -6.54 0.38 3.64
CA GLY A 238 -7.92 0.45 3.17
C GLY A 238 -8.95 0.43 4.30
N LEU A 239 -8.63 0.93 5.49
CA LEU A 239 -9.61 1.23 6.52
C LEU A 239 -10.45 2.46 6.13
N ASP A 240 -11.73 2.47 6.51
CA ASP A 240 -12.66 3.56 6.18
C ASP A 240 -12.35 4.90 6.89
N ALA A 241 -11.30 4.93 7.74
CA ALA A 241 -10.75 6.16 8.34
C ALA A 241 -9.86 6.95 7.37
N SER A 242 -9.56 6.39 6.20
CA SER A 242 -8.67 6.93 5.18
C SER A 242 -9.19 6.58 3.77
N GLY A 243 -8.49 7.00 2.73
CA GLY A 243 -8.90 6.75 1.35
C GLY A 243 -10.10 7.61 0.94
N SER A 244 -10.12 8.88 1.36
CA SER A 244 -11.23 9.79 1.13
C SER A 244 -11.56 9.96 -0.37
N PRO A 245 -12.84 10.13 -0.75
CA PRO A 245 -13.20 10.46 -2.13
C PRO A 245 -12.47 11.72 -2.64
N ALA A 246 -12.21 12.70 -1.76
CA ALA A 246 -11.45 13.88 -2.11
C ALA A 246 -10.04 13.54 -2.57
N LEU A 247 -9.31 12.67 -1.85
CA LEU A 247 -7.98 12.22 -2.22
C LEU A 247 -8.02 11.35 -3.47
N VAL A 248 -8.77 10.26 -3.42
CA VAL A 248 -8.72 9.21 -4.46
C VAL A 248 -9.15 9.76 -5.81
N HIS A 249 -10.20 10.57 -5.85
CA HIS A 249 -10.68 11.20 -7.10
C HIS A 249 -9.76 12.34 -7.57
N ALA A 250 -9.00 12.97 -6.67
CA ALA A 250 -8.03 13.99 -7.06
C ALA A 250 -6.79 13.37 -7.71
N VAL A 251 -6.27 12.26 -7.13
CA VAL A 251 -5.05 11.61 -7.63
C VAL A 251 -5.33 10.62 -8.77
N GLN A 252 -6.60 10.23 -8.99
CA GLN A 252 -7.06 9.42 -10.11
C GLN A 252 -6.12 8.23 -10.40
N PRO A 253 -5.91 7.31 -9.47
CA PRO A 253 -4.99 6.20 -9.67
C PRO A 253 -5.53 5.26 -10.74
N ARG A 254 -4.64 4.67 -11.54
CA ARG A 254 -4.98 3.57 -12.46
C ARG A 254 -4.98 2.25 -11.73
N VAL A 255 -4.01 2.08 -10.84
CA VAL A 255 -3.83 0.86 -10.06
C VAL A 255 -3.73 1.23 -8.59
N ALA A 256 -4.42 0.49 -7.74
CA ALA A 256 -4.23 0.53 -6.30
C ALA A 256 -3.58 -0.77 -5.82
N VAL A 257 -2.64 -0.67 -4.89
CA VAL A 257 -2.05 -1.82 -4.20
C VAL A 257 -2.33 -1.69 -2.72
N MET A 258 -3.09 -2.64 -2.19
CA MET A 258 -3.59 -2.61 -0.82
C MET A 258 -2.85 -3.58 0.08
N GLN A 259 -2.23 -3.04 1.13
CA GLN A 259 -1.48 -3.80 2.14
C GLN A 259 -2.41 -4.20 3.30
N ASN A 260 -3.49 -4.86 2.97
CA ASN A 260 -4.47 -5.35 3.95
C ASN A 260 -4.08 -6.72 4.52
N GLY A 261 -4.59 -7.01 5.70
CA GLY A 261 -4.68 -8.38 6.20
C GLY A 261 -6.07 -8.97 5.91
N THR A 262 -6.29 -10.22 6.29
CA THR A 262 -7.60 -10.89 6.10
C THR A 262 -8.73 -10.16 6.84
N ARG A 263 -8.45 -9.60 8.02
CA ARG A 263 -9.43 -8.90 8.88
C ARG A 263 -9.09 -7.45 9.19
N LYS A 264 -7.95 -6.96 8.73
CA LYS A 264 -7.52 -5.58 8.89
C LYS A 264 -7.46 -4.89 7.54
N GLY A 265 -8.12 -3.76 7.41
CA GLY A 265 -8.22 -3.02 6.15
C GLY A 265 -9.20 -3.63 5.16
N GLY A 266 -9.15 -3.16 3.92
CA GLY A 266 -10.03 -3.61 2.87
C GLY A 266 -11.50 -3.30 3.15
N GLY A 267 -11.79 -2.11 3.69
CA GLY A 267 -13.14 -1.64 3.99
C GLY A 267 -13.98 -1.40 2.74
N VAL A 268 -15.30 -1.49 2.90
CA VAL A 268 -16.27 -1.31 1.81
C VAL A 268 -16.16 0.07 1.19
N GLU A 269 -16.07 1.11 2.02
CA GLU A 269 -16.02 2.50 1.57
C GLU A 269 -14.72 2.78 0.80
N ALA A 270 -13.57 2.32 1.32
CA ALA A 270 -12.29 2.49 0.66
C ALA A 270 -12.27 1.83 -0.74
N ILE A 271 -12.77 0.59 -0.85
CA ILE A 271 -12.79 -0.14 -2.13
C ILE A 271 -13.76 0.49 -3.13
N THR A 272 -14.96 0.88 -2.69
CA THR A 272 -15.95 1.52 -3.57
C THR A 272 -15.49 2.89 -4.05
N THR A 273 -14.82 3.66 -3.19
CA THR A 273 -14.21 4.94 -3.56
C THR A 273 -13.15 4.77 -4.65
N MET A 274 -12.24 3.81 -4.50
CA MET A 274 -11.23 3.52 -5.54
C MET A 274 -11.87 3.13 -6.86
N ARG A 275 -12.85 2.20 -6.83
CA ARG A 275 -13.53 1.72 -8.05
C ARG A 275 -14.34 2.79 -8.76
N SER A 276 -14.81 3.82 -8.04
CA SER A 276 -15.53 4.95 -8.63
C SER A 276 -14.61 6.03 -9.20
N SER A 277 -13.28 5.91 -8.99
CA SER A 277 -12.32 6.89 -9.50
C SER A 277 -12.15 6.78 -11.00
N SER A 278 -12.09 7.94 -11.66
CA SER A 278 -11.92 8.01 -13.13
C SER A 278 -10.59 7.39 -13.57
N GLY A 279 -10.66 6.47 -14.51
CA GLY A 279 -9.48 5.79 -15.07
C GLY A 279 -8.91 4.68 -14.18
N PHE A 280 -9.61 4.30 -13.12
CA PHE A 280 -9.23 3.16 -12.28
C PHE A 280 -9.35 1.85 -13.07
N GLU A 281 -8.30 1.03 -13.04
CA GLU A 281 -8.24 -0.23 -13.78
C GLU A 281 -8.30 -1.43 -12.83
N ASP A 282 -7.41 -1.51 -11.82
CA ASP A 282 -7.31 -2.69 -10.97
C ASP A 282 -6.94 -2.36 -9.52
N LEU A 283 -7.50 -3.18 -8.61
CA LEU A 283 -7.09 -3.28 -7.22
C LEU A 283 -6.31 -4.59 -7.02
N TRP A 284 -5.05 -4.48 -6.57
CA TRP A 284 -4.22 -5.58 -6.12
C TRP A 284 -4.24 -5.63 -4.60
N GLN A 285 -4.46 -6.81 -4.01
CA GLN A 285 -4.62 -7.00 -2.57
C GLN A 285 -3.55 -7.97 -2.04
N LEU A 286 -2.97 -7.68 -0.88
CA LEU A 286 -2.11 -8.67 -0.21
C LEU A 286 -2.94 -9.85 0.32
N HIS A 287 -4.13 -9.58 0.82
CA HIS A 287 -5.04 -10.62 1.32
C HIS A 287 -6.44 -10.45 0.76
N TRP A 288 -7.15 -11.57 0.65
CA TRP A 288 -8.60 -11.55 0.58
C TRP A 288 -9.15 -10.87 1.85
N SER A 289 -10.00 -9.85 1.70
CA SER A 289 -10.53 -9.09 2.82
C SER A 289 -11.89 -9.62 3.27
N TYR A 290 -12.01 -10.01 4.53
CA TYR A 290 -13.28 -10.33 5.14
C TYR A 290 -14.25 -9.15 5.18
N ASN A 291 -13.72 -7.93 5.42
CA ASN A 291 -14.51 -6.71 5.51
C ASN A 291 -15.15 -6.31 4.18
N ALA A 292 -14.51 -6.66 3.07
CA ALA A 292 -15.02 -6.42 1.71
C ALA A 292 -16.15 -7.38 1.29
N GLY A 293 -16.29 -8.51 1.97
CA GLY A 293 -17.22 -9.57 1.55
C GLY A 293 -16.82 -10.19 0.20
N LEU A 294 -17.70 -11.00 -0.37
CA LEU A 294 -17.42 -11.70 -1.63
C LEU A 294 -17.43 -10.76 -2.84
N GLU A 295 -18.26 -9.72 -2.82
CA GLU A 295 -18.54 -8.88 -3.99
C GLU A 295 -17.48 -7.81 -4.24
N LEU A 296 -16.78 -7.35 -3.19
CA LEU A 296 -15.86 -6.25 -3.29
C LEU A 296 -14.38 -6.67 -3.30
N ASN A 297 -14.06 -7.93 -2.99
CA ASN A 297 -12.71 -8.43 -3.22
C ASN A 297 -12.40 -8.47 -4.72
N SER A 298 -11.15 -8.28 -5.05
CA SER A 298 -10.66 -8.48 -6.42
C SER A 298 -10.71 -9.96 -6.80
N ALA A 299 -10.68 -10.26 -8.09
CA ALA A 299 -10.53 -11.64 -8.54
C ALA A 299 -9.25 -12.26 -7.96
N GLY A 300 -9.28 -13.56 -7.64
CA GLY A 300 -8.20 -14.23 -6.92
C GLY A 300 -6.81 -14.16 -7.56
N VAL A 301 -6.73 -13.85 -8.87
CA VAL A 301 -5.44 -13.62 -9.55
C VAL A 301 -4.73 -12.34 -9.09
N PHE A 302 -5.48 -11.36 -8.58
CA PHE A 302 -4.97 -10.09 -8.07
C PHE A 302 -4.70 -10.13 -6.55
N ILE A 303 -4.92 -11.26 -5.88
CA ILE A 303 -4.75 -11.40 -4.44
C ILE A 303 -3.54 -12.29 -4.16
N ALA A 304 -2.55 -11.74 -3.43
CA ALA A 304 -1.30 -12.46 -3.18
C ALA A 304 -1.47 -13.62 -2.19
N ASN A 305 -2.25 -13.44 -1.13
CA ASN A 305 -2.46 -14.46 -0.11
C ASN A 305 -3.96 -14.72 0.06
N ILE A 306 -4.38 -15.94 -0.22
CA ILE A 306 -5.77 -16.37 -0.10
C ILE A 306 -5.78 -17.53 0.88
N ASP A 307 -6.58 -17.42 1.93
CA ASP A 307 -6.86 -18.52 2.83
C ASP A 307 -7.45 -19.70 2.03
N ASP A 308 -7.22 -20.91 2.51
CA ASP A 308 -7.91 -22.05 1.93
C ASP A 308 -9.44 -21.90 2.07
N PRO A 309 -10.24 -22.57 1.21
CA PRO A 309 -11.69 -22.42 1.23
C PRO A 309 -12.35 -22.76 2.58
N ALA A 310 -11.78 -23.67 3.36
CA ALA A 310 -12.31 -24.00 4.69
C ALA A 310 -12.05 -22.84 5.68
N THR A 311 -10.88 -22.23 5.62
CA THR A 311 -10.55 -21.04 6.41
C THR A 311 -11.45 -19.86 6.03
N ILE A 312 -11.67 -19.62 4.75
CA ILE A 312 -12.58 -18.57 4.26
C ILE A 312 -14.02 -18.84 4.75
N ALA A 313 -14.52 -20.07 4.67
CA ALA A 313 -15.84 -20.44 5.16
C ALA A 313 -16.00 -20.13 6.65
N ASN A 314 -15.01 -20.47 7.48
CA ASN A 314 -14.99 -20.16 8.91
C ASN A 314 -14.95 -18.64 9.18
N VAL A 315 -14.23 -17.89 8.37
CA VAL A 315 -14.16 -16.43 8.46
C VAL A 315 -15.50 -15.79 8.11
N LEU A 316 -16.17 -16.27 7.07
CA LEU A 316 -17.49 -15.78 6.64
C LEU A 316 -18.60 -16.06 7.67
N THR A 317 -18.51 -17.18 8.38
CA THR A 317 -19.50 -17.55 9.39
C THR A 317 -19.25 -16.95 10.77
N ALA A 318 -18.03 -16.46 11.03
CA ALA A 318 -17.70 -15.80 12.29
C ALA A 318 -18.38 -14.42 12.38
N PRO A 319 -18.96 -14.06 13.55
CA PRO A 319 -19.54 -12.72 13.70
C PRO A 319 -18.49 -11.65 13.47
N PRO A 320 -18.85 -10.48 12.89
CA PRO A 320 -17.94 -9.36 12.72
C PRO A 320 -17.33 -9.00 14.08
N ARG A 321 -16.01 -8.95 14.16
CA ARG A 321 -15.36 -8.31 15.31
C ARG A 321 -15.66 -6.82 15.16
N GLY A 322 -16.49 -6.27 16.05
CA GLY A 322 -16.93 -4.89 15.99
C GLY A 322 -15.74 -3.93 15.87
N GLY A 323 -15.47 -3.50 14.67
CA GLY A 323 -14.63 -2.35 14.36
C GLY A 323 -15.49 -1.11 14.52
N GLY A 324 -15.60 -0.61 15.74
CA GLY A 324 -16.08 0.74 15.95
C GLY A 324 -15.07 1.73 15.37
N PRO A 325 -15.47 2.93 14.94
CA PRO A 325 -14.55 3.99 14.54
C PRO A 325 -13.64 4.29 15.74
N GLY A 326 -12.35 3.99 15.62
CA GLY A 326 -11.35 4.20 16.67
C GLY A 326 -11.06 2.96 17.53
N GLY A 327 -10.90 1.79 16.97
CA GLY A 327 -10.50 0.55 17.68
C GLY A 327 -9.04 0.47 18.06
N GLY A 328 -8.51 1.45 18.82
CA GLY A 328 -7.35 1.27 19.69
C GLY A 328 -7.77 0.43 20.89
N GLY A 329 -7.10 -0.73 21.11
CA GLY A 329 -7.45 -1.70 22.13
C GLY A 329 -7.62 -1.09 23.51
N ARG A 330 -8.82 -1.15 24.06
CA ARG A 330 -9.07 -0.94 25.50
C ARG A 330 -8.75 -2.23 26.23
N GLY A 331 -7.65 -2.21 26.98
CA GLY A 331 -7.37 -3.17 28.03
C GLY A 331 -8.47 -3.10 29.09
N GLY A 332 -9.08 -4.25 29.38
CA GLY A 332 -10.13 -4.36 30.36
C GLY A 332 -9.60 -4.16 31.79
N GLN A 333 -10.25 -3.29 32.53
CA GLN A 333 -10.26 -3.34 34.00
C GLN A 333 -11.66 -3.71 34.43
N GLY A 334 -11.73 -4.76 35.28
CA GLY A 334 -12.97 -5.26 35.86
C GLY A 334 -13.59 -4.29 36.86
N GLY A 335 -14.88 -4.14 36.82
CA GLY A 335 -15.71 -3.50 37.83
C GLY A 335 -17.03 -4.23 37.92
N ALA A 336 -17.41 -4.59 39.16
CA ALA A 336 -18.55 -5.37 39.54
C ALA A 336 -19.92 -4.68 39.31
N PRO A 337 -21.05 -5.43 39.38
CA PRO A 337 -22.33 -4.99 38.83
C PRO A 337 -23.13 -4.10 39.80
N GLY A 338 -23.69 -3.04 39.29
CA GLY A 338 -24.64 -2.18 39.96
C GLY A 338 -26.01 -2.16 39.27
N ASN A 339 -27.03 -2.30 40.06
CA ASN A 339 -28.45 -2.46 39.74
C ASN A 339 -29.07 -1.46 38.76
N ALA A 340 -30.06 -2.00 38.00
CA ALA A 340 -31.06 -1.21 37.25
C ALA A 340 -32.04 -0.45 38.13
N PRO A 341 -32.78 0.54 37.58
CA PRO A 341 -34.21 0.29 37.50
C PRO A 341 -34.83 0.65 36.12
N ALA A 342 -35.99 0.01 35.93
CA ALA A 342 -36.86 0.02 34.80
C ALA A 342 -37.68 1.32 34.61
N GLY A 343 -38.21 1.49 33.38
CA GLY A 343 -39.28 2.40 32.96
C GLY A 343 -38.96 3.04 31.60
N GLY A 344 -39.78 2.96 30.66
CA GLY A 344 -41.17 2.99 30.39
C GLY A 344 -41.41 3.11 28.90
N ILE A 345 -42.47 2.52 28.47
CA ILE A 345 -43.00 2.30 27.14
C ILE A 345 -43.48 3.62 26.48
N GLY A 346 -43.26 3.79 25.18
CA GLY A 346 -43.89 4.83 24.37
C GLY A 346 -44.05 4.42 22.92
N ASN A 347 -45.26 3.92 22.57
CA ASN A 347 -45.73 3.67 21.22
C ASN A 347 -46.05 4.98 20.47
N ALA A 348 -45.76 5.05 19.18
CA ALA A 348 -46.51 5.85 18.20
C ALA A 348 -46.23 5.37 16.75
N PRO A 349 -47.13 5.67 15.79
CA PRO A 349 -47.71 4.62 14.95
C PRO A 349 -47.25 4.62 13.48
N VAL A 350 -47.47 3.46 12.87
CA VAL A 350 -47.28 3.14 11.46
C VAL A 350 -48.28 3.88 10.58
N ALA A 351 -47.83 4.59 9.53
CA ALA A 351 -48.68 5.08 8.46
C ALA A 351 -48.53 4.16 7.23
N THR A 352 -49.65 3.56 6.86
CA THR A 352 -49.84 2.78 5.63
C THR A 352 -50.33 3.67 4.50
N GLY A 353 -49.70 3.55 3.33
CA GLY A 353 -50.18 4.13 2.06
C GLY A 353 -49.88 3.18 0.89
N PRO A 354 -50.68 3.14 -0.17
CA PRO A 354 -50.91 1.93 -0.94
C PRO A 354 -50.00 1.73 -2.14
N VAL A 355 -49.80 0.46 -2.45
CA VAL A 355 -49.06 -0.09 -3.58
C VAL A 355 -49.82 0.09 -4.90
N GLY A 356 -49.20 0.71 -5.89
CA GLY A 356 -49.70 0.73 -7.26
C GLY A 356 -48.94 -0.28 -8.13
N ASN A 357 -49.69 -1.27 -8.68
CA ASN A 357 -49.24 -2.22 -9.68
C ASN A 357 -48.96 -1.55 -11.02
N ALA A 358 -47.83 -1.85 -11.65
CA ALA A 358 -47.62 -1.69 -13.09
C ALA A 358 -46.96 -2.95 -13.67
N ALA A 359 -47.58 -3.48 -14.71
CA ALA A 359 -47.26 -4.74 -15.39
C ALA A 359 -46.05 -4.58 -16.36
N PRO A 360 -45.50 -5.72 -16.83
CA PRO A 360 -44.14 -5.77 -17.45
C PRO A 360 -44.20 -5.47 -18.95
N ALA A 361 -43.16 -4.77 -19.44
CA ALA A 361 -42.88 -4.61 -20.86
C ALA A 361 -41.87 -5.69 -21.31
N THR A 362 -42.25 -6.39 -22.34
CA THR A 362 -41.53 -7.45 -23.05
C THR A 362 -40.49 -6.88 -24.01
N GLY A 363 -39.36 -7.56 -24.11
CA GLY A 363 -38.58 -7.68 -25.34
C GLY A 363 -37.34 -6.80 -25.48
N ALA A 364 -36.15 -7.36 -25.20
CA ALA A 364 -34.93 -6.99 -25.89
C ALA A 364 -34.04 -8.20 -26.04
N THR A 365 -33.78 -8.54 -27.29
CA THR A 365 -32.94 -9.63 -27.78
C THR A 365 -31.46 -9.35 -27.52
N THR A 366 -30.77 -10.32 -26.91
CA THR A 366 -29.32 -10.34 -26.71
C THR A 366 -28.59 -10.65 -28.04
N PRO A 367 -27.51 -9.93 -28.38
CA PRO A 367 -26.63 -10.35 -29.46
C PRO A 367 -25.64 -11.42 -28.99
N PRO A 368 -25.19 -12.34 -29.90
CA PRO A 368 -24.29 -13.44 -29.53
C PRO A 368 -22.85 -12.96 -29.27
N ALA A 369 -22.19 -13.63 -28.34
CA ALA A 369 -20.81 -13.42 -27.99
C ALA A 369 -19.85 -13.80 -29.16
N PRO A 370 -18.73 -13.07 -29.32
CA PRO A 370 -17.72 -13.45 -30.31
C PRO A 370 -16.91 -14.65 -29.82
N THR A 371 -16.85 -15.68 -30.64
CA THR A 371 -15.95 -16.84 -30.52
C THR A 371 -14.49 -16.43 -30.68
N GLN A 372 -13.70 -16.61 -29.60
CA GLN A 372 -12.23 -16.50 -29.70
C GLN A 372 -11.62 -17.80 -30.16
N ALA A 373 -10.78 -17.71 -31.18
CA ALA A 373 -9.93 -18.80 -31.66
C ALA A 373 -8.80 -19.10 -30.64
N PRO A 374 -8.33 -20.34 -30.47
CA PRO A 374 -7.27 -20.70 -29.54
C PRO A 374 -5.91 -20.22 -30.04
N SER A 375 -5.24 -19.40 -29.21
CA SER A 375 -3.83 -19.04 -29.43
C SER A 375 -2.94 -20.12 -28.79
N THR A 376 -2.24 -20.86 -29.65
CA THR A 376 -1.17 -21.78 -29.28
C THR A 376 0.13 -21.02 -29.12
N ASN A 377 0.49 -20.67 -27.91
CA ASN A 377 1.87 -20.39 -27.48
C ASN A 377 1.97 -20.63 -25.98
N ALA A 378 2.33 -21.86 -25.62
CA ALA A 378 2.73 -22.20 -24.26
C ALA A 378 4.23 -21.86 -24.08
N PRO A 379 4.60 -21.11 -23.04
CA PRO A 379 6.00 -20.98 -22.65
C PRO A 379 6.51 -22.28 -21.99
N PRO A 380 7.83 -22.56 -22.03
CA PRO A 380 8.40 -23.75 -21.41
C PRO A 380 8.23 -23.73 -19.90
N PRO A 381 8.20 -24.90 -19.23
CA PRO A 381 7.98 -24.99 -17.79
C PRO A 381 9.15 -24.36 -17.03
N ALA A 382 8.83 -23.42 -16.14
CA ALA A 382 9.78 -22.87 -15.19
C ALA A 382 10.25 -23.96 -14.23
N GLY A 383 11.58 -24.10 -14.13
CA GLY A 383 12.21 -25.02 -13.20
C GLY A 383 11.79 -24.70 -11.76
N THR A 384 11.26 -25.71 -11.09
CA THR A 384 10.99 -25.71 -9.65
C THR A 384 12.28 -25.58 -8.88
N VAL A 385 12.55 -24.39 -8.32
CA VAL A 385 13.55 -24.19 -7.29
C VAL A 385 12.91 -24.62 -5.98
N ALA A 386 13.36 -25.74 -5.42
CA ALA A 386 12.96 -26.20 -4.11
C ALA A 386 13.45 -25.25 -3.02
N PRO A 387 12.65 -24.93 -1.99
CA PRO A 387 13.14 -24.14 -0.87
C PRO A 387 14.19 -24.91 -0.05
N PRO A 388 15.16 -24.23 0.57
CA PRO A 388 16.15 -24.89 1.42
C PRO A 388 15.50 -25.48 2.66
N ALA A 389 15.79 -26.72 2.95
CA ALA A 389 15.34 -27.46 4.10
C ALA A 389 16.08 -26.99 5.37
N GLY A 390 15.33 -26.73 6.43
CA GLY A 390 15.76 -26.96 7.80
C GLY A 390 16.29 -25.78 8.59
N ALA A 391 15.43 -25.18 9.44
CA ALA A 391 15.86 -24.64 10.73
C ALA A 391 14.90 -25.14 11.83
N PRO A 392 15.40 -25.44 13.05
CA PRO A 392 14.65 -26.12 14.09
C PRO A 392 13.64 -25.21 14.79
N ALA A 393 12.51 -25.78 15.17
CA ALA A 393 11.45 -25.14 15.94
C ALA A 393 11.98 -24.80 17.36
N GLY A 394 12.08 -23.49 17.65
CA GLY A 394 12.27 -22.97 19.00
C GLY A 394 10.92 -22.53 19.57
N GLY A 395 10.39 -23.31 20.54
CA GLY A 395 9.18 -22.96 21.28
C GLY A 395 9.42 -21.79 22.24
N GLY A 396 8.54 -20.79 22.17
CA GLY A 396 8.44 -19.69 23.12
C GLY A 396 6.99 -19.23 23.18
N GLY A 397 6.25 -19.73 24.19
CA GLY A 397 4.83 -19.42 24.39
C GLY A 397 4.64 -17.99 24.87
N GLY A 398 3.94 -17.17 24.08
CA GLY A 398 3.31 -15.93 24.47
C GLY A 398 1.81 -16.03 24.15
N ARG A 399 0.96 -16.11 25.18
CA ARG A 399 -0.50 -16.05 25.08
C ARG A 399 -0.91 -14.61 24.71
N GLY A 400 -1.16 -14.36 23.42
CA GLY A 400 -1.79 -13.15 22.91
C GLY A 400 -2.83 -13.50 21.87
N GLY A 401 -4.02 -12.99 22.02
CA GLY A 401 -5.29 -13.12 21.30
C GLY A 401 -5.29 -13.91 20.00
N GLY A 402 -6.22 -14.87 19.87
CA GLY A 402 -6.36 -15.75 18.72
C GLY A 402 -6.49 -15.01 17.39
N GLY A 403 -5.40 -14.66 16.76
CA GLY A 403 -5.30 -14.27 15.38
C GLY A 403 -5.39 -15.48 14.48
N ALA A 404 -5.92 -15.32 13.27
CA ALA A 404 -5.84 -16.34 12.24
C ALA A 404 -4.37 -16.79 12.07
N ALA A 405 -4.16 -18.09 11.77
CA ALA A 405 -2.82 -18.60 11.49
C ALA A 405 -2.18 -17.76 10.36
N ALA A 406 -0.90 -17.41 10.54
CA ALA A 406 -0.15 -16.68 9.53
C ALA A 406 -0.07 -17.50 8.25
N HIS A 407 -0.20 -16.84 7.10
CA HIS A 407 -0.05 -17.50 5.80
C HIS A 407 1.36 -18.03 5.62
N THR A 408 1.48 -19.31 5.26
CA THR A 408 2.76 -19.94 4.98
C THR A 408 2.59 -20.93 3.83
N PRO A 409 3.25 -20.73 2.67
CA PRO A 409 4.15 -19.61 2.37
C PRO A 409 3.42 -18.28 2.22
N ALA A 410 4.11 -17.16 2.49
CA ALA A 410 3.62 -15.82 2.22
C ALA A 410 4.13 -15.32 0.87
N TYR A 411 3.31 -14.52 0.20
CA TYR A 411 3.59 -13.99 -1.12
C TYR A 411 3.48 -12.47 -1.14
N TRP A 412 4.27 -11.83 -1.97
CA TRP A 412 4.23 -10.39 -2.18
C TRP A 412 3.67 -10.03 -3.56
N ILE A 413 3.32 -8.77 -3.72
CA ILE A 413 3.03 -8.16 -5.00
C ILE A 413 4.28 -7.41 -5.44
N LYS A 414 4.78 -7.68 -6.67
CA LYS A 414 5.94 -7.00 -7.22
C LYS A 414 5.53 -6.08 -8.37
N LEU A 415 6.00 -4.85 -8.34
CA LEU A 415 5.89 -3.92 -9.46
C LEU A 415 7.27 -3.77 -10.08
N SER A 416 7.35 -3.87 -11.43
CA SER A 416 8.56 -3.58 -12.20
C SER A 416 8.25 -2.45 -13.17
N VAL A 417 8.89 -1.30 -12.97
CA VAL A 417 8.53 -0.03 -13.59
C VAL A 417 9.62 0.43 -14.55
N GLN A 418 9.22 0.86 -15.75
CA GLN A 418 10.09 1.46 -16.74
C GLN A 418 9.99 2.99 -16.71
N PRO A 419 11.07 3.71 -17.08
CA PRO A 419 11.07 5.19 -17.05
C PRO A 419 10.10 5.83 -18.06
N ASP A 420 9.60 5.09 -19.04
CA ASP A 420 8.58 5.56 -19.98
C ASP A 420 7.16 5.57 -19.40
N GLY A 421 6.98 5.13 -18.14
CA GLY A 421 5.70 5.03 -17.45
C GLY A 421 4.99 3.69 -17.64
N THR A 422 5.56 2.76 -18.39
CA THR A 422 5.07 1.38 -18.45
C THR A 422 5.47 0.63 -17.19
N PHE A 423 4.56 -0.13 -16.60
CA PHE A 423 4.86 -0.96 -15.44
C PHE A 423 4.10 -2.28 -15.47
N THR A 424 4.71 -3.30 -14.88
CA THR A 424 4.11 -4.63 -14.74
C THR A 424 3.92 -4.93 -13.26
N VAL A 425 2.72 -5.37 -12.89
CA VAL A 425 2.42 -5.86 -11.53
C VAL A 425 2.30 -7.37 -11.59
N THR A 426 2.98 -8.04 -10.67
CA THR A 426 3.07 -9.51 -10.60
C THR A 426 2.62 -9.99 -9.23
N ASN A 427 1.72 -10.95 -9.21
CA ASN A 427 1.36 -11.74 -8.02
C ASN A 427 2.30 -12.94 -7.90
N THR A 428 3.16 -12.96 -6.90
CA THR A 428 4.18 -14.01 -6.77
C THR A 428 3.63 -15.38 -6.36
N ARG A 429 2.37 -15.44 -5.87
CA ARG A 429 1.71 -16.71 -5.53
C ARG A 429 1.41 -17.57 -6.77
N ASN A 430 0.91 -16.93 -7.82
CA ASN A 430 0.39 -17.64 -9.00
C ASN A 430 1.08 -17.26 -10.32
N GLY A 431 2.06 -16.34 -10.27
CA GLY A 431 2.79 -15.86 -11.44
C GLY A 431 1.95 -14.95 -12.37
N PHE A 432 0.70 -14.64 -12.01
CA PHE A 432 -0.12 -13.75 -12.82
C PHE A 432 0.50 -12.35 -12.86
N SER A 433 0.65 -11.84 -14.09
CA SER A 433 1.22 -10.51 -14.32
C SER A 433 0.33 -9.72 -15.27
N LYS A 434 0.17 -8.42 -14.98
CA LYS A 434 -0.51 -7.49 -15.87
C LYS A 434 0.37 -6.28 -16.12
N THR A 435 0.56 -5.93 -17.39
CA THR A 435 1.33 -4.76 -17.81
C THR A 435 0.39 -3.61 -18.13
N TYR A 436 0.70 -2.45 -17.56
CA TYR A 436 0.02 -1.19 -17.74
C TYR A 436 0.89 -0.28 -18.59
N THR A 437 0.39 0.14 -19.75
CA THR A 437 1.11 1.09 -20.61
C THR A 437 1.08 2.48 -19.98
N LYS A 438 1.97 3.38 -20.42
CA LYS A 438 2.00 4.76 -19.94
C LYS A 438 0.63 5.44 -20.04
N ARG A 439 0.35 6.36 -19.12
CA ARG A 439 -0.85 7.22 -19.18
C ARG A 439 -0.82 8.05 -20.48
N LYS A 440 -1.95 8.13 -21.15
CA LYS A 440 -2.11 8.92 -22.38
C LYS A 440 -2.19 10.42 -22.08
#